data_1a60e259d62651fc40dd07715e18d618
#
_entry.id   1a60e259d62651fc40dd07715e18d618
#
_cell.length_a   1.000
_cell.length_b   1.000
_cell.length_c   1.000
_cell.angle_alpha   90.00
_cell.angle_beta   90.00
_cell.angle_gamma   90.00
#
_symmetry.space_group_name_H-M   'P 1'
#
loop_
_entity.id
_entity.type
_entity.pdbx_description
1 polymer ?
#
loop_
_entity_poly.entity_id
_entity_poly.type
_entity_poly.pdbx_seq_one_letter_code
_entity_poly.pdbx_strand_id
1 'polypeptide(L)'
;MKYIRKLLLFLLLANCQISNSQVGIGTMNPDASSILDLTSSSQGLLTPKMTTEQRNLIVSPANGLLIYNTTTSGFNYYDAGWKDYGTYAKCYSTNGVGEIGTKSNIDMTLPYMSISPVSGKYSVSFDSQITNNIMIIAANTDTLLADFFLAYNQLESRPTTNTSYINFGSATTGPTTIGPGKYSVASAITVSGSLTLDAGGDPNALFIFKANGALNMVAGTTIILTNGALPENVFWVAEGATGIGANTIVKGILMSHGAAVALGDGTTLDGKMLTNAGAIAFGTGTCTTPSEESSIISLGSLSTFVAFSGSGAINNTGASVYNGNLASGLGTTTSLAAAIVNGTIFPPGNTPATNSGYSNQNTTATFSIYKGGVLIPNSVRKLKCNSNRSNLSLQTIVDAVSGQTIEIKWNVSSGTLALGNRILTLMSIK
;
A
#
# COMPACT_ATOMS: atom_id res chain seq x y z
N MET A 1 -62.08 -59.81 -39.36
CA MET A 1 -61.81 -58.41 -39.45
C MET A 1 -62.14 -57.55 -38.20
N LYS A 2 -63.25 -57.84 -37.52
CA LYS A 2 -63.61 -57.02 -36.32
C LYS A 2 -62.63 -57.14 -35.13
N TYR A 3 -61.98 -58.26 -34.92
CA TYR A 3 -61.00 -58.44 -33.81
C TYR A 3 -59.65 -57.84 -34.14
N ILE A 4 -59.25 -57.85 -35.40
CA ILE A 4 -57.97 -57.18 -35.81
C ILE A 4 -58.06 -55.66 -35.63
N ARG A 5 -59.19 -55.04 -35.95
CA ARG A 5 -59.40 -53.60 -35.71
C ARG A 5 -59.38 -53.23 -34.22
N LYS A 6 -59.96 -54.10 -33.36
CA LYS A 6 -59.92 -53.88 -31.89
C LYS A 6 -58.49 -54.04 -31.33
N LEU A 7 -57.76 -55.03 -31.85
CA LEU A 7 -56.36 -55.24 -31.46
C LEU A 7 -55.48 -54.09 -31.92
N LEU A 8 -55.66 -53.58 -33.14
CA LEU A 8 -54.93 -52.41 -33.64
C LEU A 8 -55.24 -51.13 -32.84
N LEU A 9 -56.53 -50.96 -32.47
CA LEU A 9 -56.91 -49.79 -31.62
C LEU A 9 -56.34 -49.90 -30.22
N PHE A 10 -56.25 -51.09 -29.65
CA PHE A 10 -55.66 -51.34 -28.34
C PHE A 10 -54.12 -51.13 -28.37
N LEU A 11 -53.47 -51.62 -29.44
CA LEU A 11 -52.04 -51.31 -29.64
C LEU A 11 -51.74 -49.82 -29.85
N LEU A 12 -52.64 -49.09 -30.52
CA LEU A 12 -52.51 -47.65 -30.70
C LEU A 12 -52.69 -46.90 -29.38
N LEU A 13 -53.62 -47.32 -28.52
CA LEU A 13 -53.83 -46.70 -27.20
C LEU A 13 -52.75 -47.08 -26.17
N ALA A 14 -52.14 -48.27 -26.33
CA ALA A 14 -51.04 -48.72 -25.43
C ALA A 14 -49.73 -47.96 -25.66
N ASN A 15 -49.59 -47.22 -26.75
CA ASN A 15 -48.42 -46.36 -27.04
C ASN A 15 -48.64 -44.95 -26.58
N CYS A 16 -49.68 -44.61 -25.80
CA CYS A 16 -49.78 -43.30 -25.16
C CYS A 16 -48.76 -43.22 -24.01
N GLN A 17 -47.53 -42.93 -24.37
CA GLN A 17 -46.45 -42.68 -23.40
C GLN A 17 -46.82 -41.44 -22.62
N ILE A 18 -46.84 -41.53 -21.31
CA ILE A 18 -46.84 -40.34 -20.44
C ILE A 18 -45.49 -39.64 -20.66
N SER A 19 -45.45 -38.68 -21.57
CA SER A 19 -44.25 -37.86 -21.71
C SER A 19 -44.15 -36.94 -20.50
N ASN A 20 -43.15 -37.17 -19.66
CA ASN A 20 -42.76 -36.18 -18.68
C ASN A 20 -42.31 -34.93 -19.48
N SER A 21 -43.05 -33.85 -19.32
CA SER A 21 -42.81 -32.60 -20.05
C SER A 21 -41.62 -31.86 -19.45
N GLN A 22 -40.43 -32.38 -19.63
CA GLN A 22 -39.17 -31.69 -19.35
C GLN A 22 -38.78 -30.86 -20.57
N VAL A 23 -38.28 -29.65 -20.35
CA VAL A 23 -37.80 -28.77 -21.42
C VAL A 23 -36.29 -28.81 -21.40
N GLY A 24 -35.68 -29.42 -22.42
CA GLY A 24 -34.24 -29.33 -22.69
C GLY A 24 -33.96 -28.31 -23.77
N ILE A 25 -33.07 -27.38 -23.53
CA ILE A 25 -32.55 -26.45 -24.55
C ILE A 25 -31.05 -26.71 -24.68
N GLY A 26 -30.63 -27.12 -25.86
CA GLY A 26 -29.24 -27.52 -26.12
C GLY A 26 -28.87 -28.93 -25.68
N THR A 27 -29.84 -29.70 -25.14
CA THR A 27 -29.72 -31.12 -24.84
C THR A 27 -30.95 -31.88 -25.29
N MET A 28 -30.75 -33.13 -25.77
CA MET A 28 -31.85 -34.06 -26.13
C MET A 28 -32.21 -34.96 -24.94
N ASN A 29 -31.38 -35.01 -23.90
CA ASN A 29 -31.58 -35.80 -22.70
C ASN A 29 -31.50 -34.90 -21.47
N PRO A 30 -32.56 -34.15 -21.12
CA PRO A 30 -32.60 -33.33 -19.90
C PRO A 30 -32.41 -34.23 -18.67
N ASP A 31 -31.70 -33.66 -17.65
CA ASP A 31 -31.53 -34.37 -16.37
C ASP A 31 -32.90 -34.69 -15.74
N ALA A 32 -33.08 -35.92 -15.28
CA ALA A 32 -34.36 -36.41 -14.77
C ALA A 32 -34.86 -35.62 -13.53
N SER A 33 -34.02 -34.91 -12.85
CA SER A 33 -34.35 -34.04 -11.71
C SER A 33 -34.74 -32.62 -12.12
N SER A 34 -34.59 -32.24 -13.41
CA SER A 34 -34.85 -30.88 -13.90
C SER A 34 -36.18 -30.82 -14.68
N ILE A 35 -36.92 -29.73 -14.54
CA ILE A 35 -38.03 -29.39 -15.40
C ILE A 35 -37.58 -28.53 -16.61
N LEU A 36 -36.47 -27.85 -16.46
CA LEU A 36 -35.76 -27.07 -17.49
C LEU A 36 -34.28 -27.36 -17.38
N ASP A 37 -33.69 -27.89 -18.45
CA ASP A 37 -32.25 -28.14 -18.57
C ASP A 37 -31.68 -27.31 -19.74
N LEU A 38 -30.68 -26.50 -19.43
CA LEU A 38 -30.01 -25.59 -20.39
C LEU A 38 -28.55 -26.01 -20.52
N THR A 39 -28.20 -26.60 -21.67
CA THR A 39 -26.83 -27.03 -21.98
C THR A 39 -26.26 -26.21 -23.13
N SER A 40 -25.16 -25.48 -22.90
CA SER A 40 -24.45 -24.75 -23.96
C SER A 40 -23.00 -24.54 -23.58
N SER A 41 -22.10 -24.56 -24.57
CA SER A 41 -20.70 -24.20 -24.41
C SER A 41 -20.40 -22.71 -24.73
N SER A 42 -21.38 -21.95 -25.24
CA SER A 42 -21.19 -20.59 -25.74
C SER A 42 -22.32 -19.61 -25.37
N GLN A 43 -23.40 -20.09 -24.79
CA GLN A 43 -24.57 -19.27 -24.44
C GLN A 43 -24.99 -19.53 -23.00
N GLY A 44 -25.57 -18.52 -22.34
CA GLY A 44 -26.07 -18.60 -20.98
C GLY A 44 -27.56 -18.26 -20.87
N LEU A 45 -28.07 -18.30 -19.63
CA LEU A 45 -29.43 -17.86 -19.31
C LEU A 45 -29.46 -16.35 -19.06
N LEU A 46 -30.27 -15.62 -19.80
CA LEU A 46 -30.56 -14.22 -19.56
C LEU A 46 -31.89 -14.10 -18.79
N THR A 47 -31.78 -13.80 -17.49
CA THR A 47 -32.95 -13.56 -16.64
C THR A 47 -33.54 -12.16 -16.89
N PRO A 48 -34.81 -11.88 -16.50
CA PRO A 48 -35.38 -10.54 -16.57
C PRO A 48 -34.47 -9.52 -15.86
N LYS A 49 -34.16 -8.42 -16.56
CA LYS A 49 -33.36 -7.31 -16.05
C LYS A 49 -34.25 -6.15 -15.64
N MET A 50 -34.07 -5.63 -14.44
CA MET A 50 -34.86 -4.50 -13.93
C MET A 50 -34.10 -3.72 -12.84
N THR A 51 -34.49 -2.48 -12.60
CA THR A 51 -33.96 -1.70 -11.49
C THR A 51 -34.55 -2.14 -10.15
N THR A 52 -33.94 -1.66 -9.05
CA THR A 52 -34.49 -1.92 -7.70
C THR A 52 -35.94 -1.41 -7.58
N GLU A 53 -36.23 -0.25 -8.15
CA GLU A 53 -37.58 0.34 -8.14
C GLU A 53 -38.57 -0.53 -8.89
N GLN A 54 -38.22 -0.98 -10.11
CA GLN A 54 -39.05 -1.86 -10.91
C GLN A 54 -39.27 -3.23 -10.25
N ARG A 55 -38.22 -3.81 -9.64
CA ARG A 55 -38.32 -5.03 -8.86
C ARG A 55 -39.32 -4.92 -7.72
N ASN A 56 -39.29 -3.79 -7.00
CA ASN A 56 -40.18 -3.56 -5.86
C ASN A 56 -41.64 -3.35 -6.26
N LEU A 57 -41.91 -3.07 -7.53
CA LEU A 57 -43.28 -2.97 -8.06
C LEU A 57 -43.89 -4.34 -8.43
N ILE A 58 -43.15 -5.44 -8.36
CA ILE A 58 -43.71 -6.78 -8.61
C ILE A 58 -44.68 -7.11 -7.49
N VAL A 59 -45.96 -7.24 -7.82
CA VAL A 59 -47.01 -7.57 -6.87
C VAL A 59 -46.98 -9.07 -6.53
N SER A 60 -46.93 -9.40 -5.24
CA SER A 60 -46.93 -10.77 -4.71
C SER A 60 -45.89 -11.68 -5.40
N PRO A 61 -44.61 -11.34 -5.36
CA PRO A 61 -43.62 -12.18 -6.02
C PRO A 61 -43.57 -13.58 -5.38
N ALA A 62 -43.44 -14.61 -6.24
CA ALA A 62 -43.32 -15.98 -5.77
C ALA A 62 -41.97 -16.23 -5.11
N ASN A 63 -41.93 -17.07 -4.08
CA ASN A 63 -40.66 -17.55 -3.52
C ASN A 63 -39.84 -18.29 -4.60
N GLY A 64 -38.56 -17.97 -4.71
CA GLY A 64 -37.67 -18.51 -5.75
C GLY A 64 -37.65 -17.68 -7.04
N LEU A 65 -38.46 -16.61 -7.17
CA LEU A 65 -38.40 -15.73 -8.34
C LEU A 65 -37.03 -15.10 -8.46
N LEU A 66 -36.35 -15.30 -9.61
CA LEU A 66 -34.99 -14.83 -9.88
C LEU A 66 -34.98 -13.71 -10.94
N ILE A 67 -34.31 -12.61 -10.65
CA ILE A 67 -34.11 -11.49 -11.59
C ILE A 67 -32.67 -10.98 -11.52
N TYR A 68 -32.23 -10.25 -12.55
CA TYR A 68 -31.00 -9.48 -12.52
C TYR A 68 -31.32 -7.99 -12.23
N ASN A 69 -30.83 -7.50 -11.09
CA ASN A 69 -31.05 -6.13 -10.67
C ASN A 69 -29.95 -5.23 -11.26
N THR A 70 -30.33 -4.31 -12.14
CA THR A 70 -29.40 -3.40 -12.82
C THR A 70 -28.89 -2.27 -11.94
N THR A 71 -29.61 -1.91 -10.86
CA THR A 71 -29.17 -0.90 -9.89
C THR A 71 -28.01 -1.44 -9.03
N THR A 72 -28.09 -2.72 -8.62
CA THR A 72 -27.06 -3.34 -7.77
C THR A 72 -26.07 -4.20 -8.56
N SER A 73 -26.28 -4.34 -9.88
CA SER A 73 -25.48 -5.18 -10.77
C SER A 73 -25.33 -6.63 -10.29
N GLY A 74 -26.43 -7.21 -9.79
CA GLY A 74 -26.45 -8.56 -9.21
C GLY A 74 -27.78 -9.28 -9.37
N PHE A 75 -27.74 -10.62 -9.22
CA PHE A 75 -28.97 -11.41 -9.17
C PHE A 75 -29.71 -11.20 -7.84
N ASN A 76 -31.03 -11.02 -7.91
CA ASN A 76 -31.89 -11.04 -6.75
C ASN A 76 -32.88 -12.20 -6.86
N TYR A 77 -33.19 -12.82 -5.73
CA TYR A 77 -34.26 -13.81 -5.63
C TYR A 77 -35.22 -13.41 -4.51
N TYR A 78 -36.48 -13.82 -4.63
CA TYR A 78 -37.49 -13.56 -3.62
C TYR A 78 -37.66 -14.78 -2.69
N ASP A 79 -37.57 -14.55 -1.37
CA ASP A 79 -37.86 -15.54 -0.34
C ASP A 79 -38.33 -14.81 0.92
N ALA A 80 -39.66 -14.66 1.04
CA ALA A 80 -40.31 -13.81 2.04
C ALA A 80 -39.73 -12.36 2.09
N GLY A 81 -39.15 -11.91 1.00
CA GLY A 81 -38.47 -10.63 0.79
C GLY A 81 -37.37 -10.79 -0.26
N TRP A 82 -37.01 -9.67 -0.92
CA TRP A 82 -35.94 -9.68 -1.91
C TRP A 82 -34.57 -9.88 -1.26
N LYS A 83 -33.81 -10.83 -1.75
CA LYS A 83 -32.44 -11.17 -1.31
C LYS A 83 -31.48 -11.11 -2.50
N ASP A 84 -30.24 -10.73 -2.25
CA ASP A 84 -29.17 -10.82 -3.26
C ASP A 84 -28.70 -12.26 -3.36
N TYR A 85 -28.67 -12.80 -4.58
CA TYR A 85 -28.14 -14.14 -4.86
C TYR A 85 -26.64 -14.03 -5.12
N GLY A 86 -25.84 -14.73 -4.33
CA GLY A 86 -24.39 -14.75 -4.52
C GLY A 86 -23.68 -13.47 -4.10
N THR A 87 -24.22 -12.69 -3.17
CA THR A 87 -23.40 -11.72 -2.46
C THR A 87 -22.33 -12.48 -1.69
N TYR A 88 -21.17 -12.63 -2.34
CA TYR A 88 -19.93 -12.89 -1.60
C TYR A 88 -19.85 -11.84 -0.50
N ALA A 89 -19.42 -12.27 0.69
CA ALA A 89 -19.20 -11.34 1.78
C ALA A 89 -18.38 -10.16 1.25
N LYS A 90 -19.01 -8.96 1.17
CA LYS A 90 -18.30 -7.77 0.71
C LYS A 90 -17.23 -7.49 1.74
N CYS A 91 -15.98 -7.62 1.33
CA CYS A 91 -14.83 -7.31 2.14
C CYS A 91 -14.26 -5.97 1.68
N TYR A 92 -14.23 -5.00 2.58
CA TYR A 92 -13.54 -3.74 2.39
C TYR A 92 -12.33 -3.75 3.31
N SER A 93 -11.17 -3.43 2.78
CA SER A 93 -9.95 -3.30 3.57
C SER A 93 -9.21 -2.03 3.18
N THR A 94 -8.71 -1.33 4.17
CA THR A 94 -7.76 -0.24 3.97
C THR A 94 -6.59 -0.46 4.91
N ASN A 95 -5.40 -0.32 4.36
CA ASN A 95 -4.15 -0.51 5.07
C ASN A 95 -3.49 0.84 5.25
N GLY A 96 -3.13 1.17 6.48
CA GLY A 96 -2.22 2.29 6.74
C GLY A 96 -0.80 1.73 6.80
N VAL A 97 0.06 2.16 5.89
CA VAL A 97 1.49 1.88 5.95
C VAL A 97 2.22 3.03 6.63
N GLY A 98 3.25 2.71 7.42
CA GLY A 98 4.00 3.69 8.18
C GLY A 98 3.32 4.12 9.50
N GLU A 99 4.04 4.89 10.28
CA GLU A 99 3.52 5.46 11.54
C GLU A 99 2.69 6.70 11.24
N ILE A 100 1.47 6.78 11.79
CA ILE A 100 0.79 8.07 11.89
C ILE A 100 1.53 8.82 12.99
N GLY A 101 2.14 9.92 12.68
CA GLY A 101 2.90 10.73 13.61
C GLY A 101 2.33 10.78 15.03
N THR A 102 3.14 11.15 15.97
CA THR A 102 2.80 11.19 17.39
C THR A 102 1.58 12.06 17.64
N LYS A 103 0.58 11.54 18.33
CA LYS A 103 -0.57 12.31 18.81
C LYS A 103 -0.51 12.42 20.32
N SER A 104 -0.39 13.63 20.82
CA SER A 104 -0.49 13.92 22.25
C SER A 104 -1.88 14.47 22.55
N ASN A 105 -2.55 13.86 23.52
CA ASN A 105 -3.73 14.42 24.21
C ASN A 105 -4.78 15.09 23.29
N ILE A 106 -5.10 14.49 22.17
CA ILE A 106 -6.03 15.04 21.19
C ILE A 106 -7.35 14.30 21.24
N ASP A 107 -8.42 15.03 21.15
CA ASP A 107 -9.78 14.52 20.99
C ASP A 107 -9.89 13.63 19.75
N MET A 108 -10.73 12.61 19.85
CA MET A 108 -11.06 11.67 18.77
C MET A 108 -11.84 12.34 17.63
N THR A 109 -11.43 13.53 17.19
CA THR A 109 -12.22 14.34 16.24
C THR A 109 -11.97 14.00 14.80
N LEU A 110 -10.81 13.43 14.48
CA LEU A 110 -10.44 13.08 13.10
C LEU A 110 -10.34 11.56 12.93
N PRO A 111 -10.94 11.02 11.87
CA PRO A 111 -10.75 9.60 11.53
C PRO A 111 -9.33 9.37 11.01
N TYR A 112 -8.66 8.37 11.54
CA TYR A 112 -7.32 7.95 11.04
C TYR A 112 -7.42 6.95 9.90
N MET A 113 -8.52 6.19 9.89
CA MET A 113 -8.87 5.29 8.82
C MET A 113 -10.38 5.33 8.66
N SER A 114 -10.85 5.34 7.42
CA SER A 114 -12.27 5.32 7.13
C SER A 114 -12.56 4.46 5.90
N ILE A 115 -13.72 3.82 5.92
CA ILE A 115 -14.29 3.08 4.79
C ILE A 115 -15.76 3.49 4.67
N SER A 116 -16.20 3.72 3.43
CA SER A 116 -17.61 4.01 3.12
C SER A 116 -18.26 2.79 2.48
N PRO A 117 -18.86 1.88 3.26
CA PRO A 117 -19.48 0.69 2.71
C PRO A 117 -20.84 1.03 2.07
N VAL A 118 -21.34 0.13 1.23
CA VAL A 118 -22.76 0.14 0.86
C VAL A 118 -23.62 -0.32 2.04
N SER A 119 -24.95 -0.11 1.95
CA SER A 119 -25.86 -0.55 3.03
C SER A 119 -25.71 -2.03 3.31
N GLY A 120 -25.65 -2.41 4.57
CA GLY A 120 -25.50 -3.78 5.02
C GLY A 120 -25.03 -3.92 6.45
N LYS A 121 -25.03 -5.14 6.94
CA LYS A 121 -24.47 -5.50 8.25
C LYS A 121 -23.05 -5.98 8.08
N TYR A 122 -22.13 -5.46 8.89
CA TYR A 122 -20.70 -5.73 8.76
C TYR A 122 -20.08 -6.10 10.10
N SER A 123 -19.21 -7.11 10.07
CA SER A 123 -18.15 -7.28 11.06
C SER A 123 -17.04 -6.29 10.74
N VAL A 124 -16.72 -5.44 11.66
CA VAL A 124 -15.63 -4.47 11.57
C VAL A 124 -14.49 -4.95 12.43
N SER A 125 -13.31 -5.11 11.85
CA SER A 125 -12.07 -5.35 12.59
C SER A 125 -11.05 -4.26 12.29
N PHE A 126 -10.33 -3.85 13.32
CA PHE A 126 -9.21 -2.95 13.22
C PHE A 126 -8.04 -3.54 14.01
N ASP A 127 -6.92 -3.70 13.33
CA ASP A 127 -5.67 -4.18 13.90
C ASP A 127 -4.59 -3.12 13.74
N SER A 128 -3.82 -2.88 14.77
CA SER A 128 -2.71 -1.93 14.76
C SER A 128 -1.60 -2.37 15.71
N GLN A 129 -0.38 -2.02 15.35
CA GLN A 129 0.75 -2.07 16.24
C GLN A 129 0.91 -0.70 16.89
N ILE A 130 0.94 -0.67 18.22
CA ILE A 130 1.11 0.56 18.99
C ILE A 130 2.51 0.58 19.55
N THR A 131 3.20 1.68 19.31
CA THR A 131 4.50 1.95 19.90
C THR A 131 4.36 3.15 20.82
N ASN A 132 4.73 3.00 22.09
CA ASN A 132 4.81 4.12 23.00
C ASN A 132 6.08 4.90 22.68
N ASN A 133 5.95 5.91 21.82
CA ASN A 133 7.05 6.79 21.46
C ASN A 133 7.07 7.98 22.41
N ILE A 134 7.72 7.80 23.54
CA ILE A 134 8.16 8.94 24.32
C ILE A 134 9.33 9.55 23.59
N MET A 135 9.01 10.60 22.84
CA MET A 135 9.94 11.52 22.19
C MET A 135 11.15 10.86 21.53
N ILE A 136 11.09 10.73 20.23
CA ILE A 136 12.28 10.52 19.42
C ILE A 136 13.15 11.81 19.52
N ILE A 137 13.92 11.92 20.58
CA ILE A 137 15.13 12.74 20.60
C ILE A 137 16.35 11.84 20.28
N ALA A 138 16.16 10.54 20.26
CA ALA A 138 17.12 9.63 19.64
C ALA A 138 16.36 8.86 18.56
N ALA A 139 16.68 9.09 17.29
CA ALA A 139 16.33 8.13 16.27
C ALA A 139 16.87 6.78 16.74
N ASN A 140 15.97 5.82 17.04
CA ASN A 140 16.45 4.48 17.33
C ASN A 140 17.02 3.98 16.00
N THR A 141 18.35 3.92 15.93
CA THR A 141 19.07 3.49 14.74
C THR A 141 18.65 2.09 14.31
N ASP A 142 18.20 1.25 15.23
CA ASP A 142 17.64 -0.06 14.93
C ASP A 142 16.34 0.05 14.13
N THR A 143 15.47 1.02 14.48
CA THR A 143 14.24 1.27 13.72
C THR A 143 14.56 1.85 12.35
N LEU A 144 15.44 2.84 12.26
CA LEU A 144 15.87 3.42 10.98
C LEU A 144 16.54 2.37 10.08
N LEU A 145 17.35 1.49 10.68
CA LEU A 145 17.98 0.40 9.97
C LEU A 145 16.96 -0.66 9.52
N ALA A 146 15.98 -0.97 10.34
CA ALA A 146 14.87 -1.86 9.97
C ALA A 146 14.04 -1.29 8.82
N ASP A 147 13.75 0.01 8.85
CA ASP A 147 13.03 0.71 7.79
C ASP A 147 13.85 0.77 6.48
N PHE A 148 15.18 0.92 6.59
CA PHE A 148 16.07 0.79 5.43
C PHE A 148 15.94 -0.59 4.77
N PHE A 149 16.01 -1.68 5.55
CA PHE A 149 15.88 -3.03 5.01
C PHE A 149 14.47 -3.32 4.51
N LEU A 150 13.44 -2.76 5.13
CA LEU A 150 12.07 -2.89 4.65
C LEU A 150 11.91 -2.26 3.27
N ALA A 151 12.37 -1.02 3.08
CA ALA A 151 12.35 -0.34 1.80
C ALA A 151 13.20 -1.08 0.75
N TYR A 152 14.41 -1.49 1.12
CA TYR A 152 15.29 -2.27 0.25
C TYR A 152 14.61 -3.57 -0.23
N ASN A 153 13.99 -4.33 0.66
CA ASN A 153 13.29 -5.58 0.30
C ASN A 153 12.06 -5.33 -0.57
N GLN A 154 11.34 -4.22 -0.36
CA GLN A 154 10.24 -3.81 -1.24
C GLN A 154 10.73 -3.52 -2.67
N LEU A 155 11.89 -2.87 -2.81
CA LEU A 155 12.51 -2.58 -4.11
C LEU A 155 13.03 -3.87 -4.78
N GLU A 156 13.66 -4.77 -3.99
CA GLU A 156 14.13 -6.06 -4.49
C GLU A 156 13.01 -6.96 -5.00
N SER A 157 11.87 -6.98 -4.34
CA SER A 157 10.73 -7.80 -4.72
C SER A 157 10.04 -7.36 -6.03
N ARG A 158 10.34 -6.17 -6.55
CA ARG A 158 9.74 -5.68 -7.79
C ARG A 158 10.28 -6.43 -9.00
N PRO A 159 9.41 -6.79 -9.97
CA PRO A 159 9.86 -7.47 -11.18
C PRO A 159 10.82 -6.60 -11.97
N THR A 160 11.86 -7.21 -12.51
CA THR A 160 12.85 -6.51 -13.34
C THR A 160 12.31 -6.27 -14.74
N THR A 161 12.36 -5.00 -15.17
CA THR A 161 11.92 -4.57 -16.50
C THR A 161 13.06 -4.74 -17.53
N ASN A 162 14.30 -4.45 -17.14
CA ASN A 162 15.47 -4.52 -18.02
C ASN A 162 16.74 -4.90 -17.25
N THR A 163 17.54 -5.79 -17.83
CA THR A 163 18.82 -6.30 -17.26
C THR A 163 20.06 -5.88 -18.05
N SER A 164 19.89 -5.15 -19.14
CA SER A 164 20.95 -4.90 -20.12
C SER A 164 21.59 -3.51 -20.02
N TYR A 165 20.88 -2.54 -19.46
CA TYR A 165 21.39 -1.18 -19.40
C TYR A 165 22.31 -0.97 -18.20
N ILE A 166 23.63 -0.91 -18.47
CA ILE A 166 24.65 -0.58 -17.48
C ILE A 166 25.06 0.90 -17.53
N ASN A 167 24.73 1.60 -18.62
CA ASN A 167 24.99 3.02 -18.82
C ASN A 167 23.70 3.76 -19.17
N PHE A 168 23.55 4.98 -18.70
CA PHE A 168 22.39 5.83 -18.92
C PHE A 168 22.81 7.28 -19.17
N GLY A 169 21.94 8.04 -19.84
CA GLY A 169 22.05 9.48 -19.99
C GLY A 169 22.98 9.94 -21.11
N SER A 170 23.60 9.04 -21.86
CA SER A 170 24.43 9.37 -23.02
C SER A 170 23.99 8.57 -24.23
N ALA A 171 23.64 9.27 -25.30
CA ALA A 171 23.15 8.66 -26.54
C ALA A 171 24.15 7.68 -27.19
N THR A 172 25.43 7.77 -26.83
CA THR A 172 26.47 6.90 -27.36
C THR A 172 26.66 5.61 -26.57
N THR A 173 26.24 5.58 -25.30
CA THR A 173 26.53 4.45 -24.39
C THR A 173 25.27 3.87 -23.72
N GLY A 174 24.12 4.56 -23.78
CA GLY A 174 22.89 4.09 -23.15
C GLY A 174 21.70 5.02 -23.38
N PRO A 175 20.50 4.66 -22.92
CA PRO A 175 19.30 5.48 -23.12
C PRO A 175 19.41 6.83 -22.40
N THR A 176 18.89 7.88 -23.05
CA THR A 176 18.78 9.25 -22.50
C THR A 176 17.40 9.55 -21.94
N THR A 177 16.39 8.74 -22.31
CA THR A 177 15.03 8.81 -21.79
C THR A 177 14.54 7.39 -21.50
N ILE A 178 13.94 7.20 -20.33
CA ILE A 178 13.39 5.90 -19.92
C ILE A 178 12.04 6.08 -19.23
N GLY A 179 11.21 5.06 -19.35
CA GLY A 179 9.93 4.94 -18.65
C GLY A 179 10.07 4.27 -17.26
N PRO A 180 8.94 4.12 -16.55
CA PRO A 180 8.91 3.46 -15.26
C PRO A 180 9.34 2.00 -15.32
N GLY A 181 9.93 1.51 -14.25
CA GLY A 181 10.32 0.10 -14.11
C GLY A 181 11.56 -0.12 -13.26
N LYS A 182 11.93 -1.40 -13.09
CA LYS A 182 13.17 -1.82 -12.42
C LYS A 182 14.23 -2.17 -13.47
N TYR A 183 15.31 -1.41 -13.48
CA TYR A 183 16.51 -1.59 -14.28
C TYR A 183 17.57 -2.21 -13.39
N SER A 184 17.74 -3.53 -13.49
CA SER A 184 18.60 -4.30 -12.58
C SER A 184 19.73 -4.98 -13.35
N VAL A 185 20.97 -4.73 -12.95
CA VAL A 185 22.17 -5.29 -13.59
C VAL A 185 23.07 -5.99 -12.57
N ALA A 186 23.79 -7.03 -13.03
CA ALA A 186 24.72 -7.79 -12.20
C ALA A 186 26.05 -7.06 -11.92
N SER A 187 26.28 -5.89 -12.55
CA SER A 187 27.50 -5.11 -12.46
C SER A 187 27.21 -3.70 -11.92
N ALA A 188 28.15 -2.79 -12.12
CA ALA A 188 27.96 -1.37 -11.82
C ALA A 188 27.02 -0.69 -12.83
N ILE A 189 26.32 0.36 -12.37
CA ILE A 189 25.59 1.31 -13.21
C ILE A 189 26.40 2.61 -13.30
N THR A 190 26.45 3.18 -14.51
CA THR A 190 27.02 4.49 -14.76
C THR A 190 25.98 5.40 -15.42
N VAL A 191 25.80 6.60 -14.86
CA VAL A 191 24.94 7.64 -15.45
C VAL A 191 25.82 8.82 -15.86
N SER A 192 25.64 9.34 -17.08
CA SER A 192 26.43 10.46 -17.59
C SER A 192 25.57 11.37 -18.47
N GLY A 193 25.87 12.68 -18.49
CA GLY A 193 25.11 13.65 -19.27
C GLY A 193 23.70 13.87 -18.71
N SER A 194 22.67 13.79 -19.54
CA SER A 194 21.28 14.03 -19.14
C SER A 194 20.44 12.78 -19.28
N LEU A 195 19.82 12.35 -18.19
CA LEU A 195 18.88 11.23 -18.16
C LEU A 195 17.48 11.75 -17.81
N THR A 196 16.55 11.56 -18.71
CA THR A 196 15.14 11.91 -18.52
C THR A 196 14.36 10.68 -18.04
N LEU A 197 13.64 10.83 -16.95
CA LEU A 197 12.71 9.86 -16.41
C LEU A 197 11.29 10.33 -16.76
N ASP A 198 10.64 9.59 -17.64
CA ASP A 198 9.32 9.96 -18.17
C ASP A 198 8.26 9.06 -17.56
N ALA A 199 7.38 9.63 -16.73
CA ALA A 199 6.31 8.90 -16.07
C ALA A 199 5.11 8.60 -16.99
N GLY A 200 5.06 9.15 -18.19
CA GLY A 200 3.93 8.93 -19.10
C GLY A 200 2.60 9.47 -18.60
N GLY A 201 2.60 10.36 -17.62
CA GLY A 201 1.40 10.91 -16.99
C GLY A 201 0.94 10.18 -15.73
N ASP A 202 1.65 9.13 -15.32
CA ASP A 202 1.33 8.40 -14.07
C ASP A 202 2.12 8.98 -12.87
N PRO A 203 1.47 9.65 -11.90
CA PRO A 203 2.16 10.17 -10.71
C PRO A 203 2.66 9.06 -9.77
N ASN A 204 2.20 7.82 -9.96
CA ASN A 204 2.69 6.65 -9.22
C ASN A 204 3.78 5.88 -9.98
N ALA A 205 4.32 6.46 -11.06
CA ALA A 205 5.39 5.84 -11.82
C ALA A 205 6.63 5.62 -10.94
N LEU A 206 7.09 4.37 -10.85
CA LEU A 206 8.22 3.97 -10.02
C LEU A 206 9.44 3.67 -10.91
N PHE A 207 10.59 4.29 -10.57
CA PHE A 207 11.85 4.10 -11.25
C PHE A 207 12.87 3.49 -10.28
N ILE A 208 13.37 2.30 -10.57
CA ILE A 208 14.34 1.60 -9.74
C ILE A 208 15.57 1.27 -10.59
N PHE A 209 16.72 1.80 -10.20
CA PHE A 209 18.01 1.46 -10.76
C PHE A 209 18.77 0.61 -9.77
N LYS A 210 18.91 -0.69 -10.06
CA LYS A 210 19.57 -1.64 -9.16
C LYS A 210 20.89 -2.11 -9.76
N ALA A 211 21.99 -1.72 -9.14
CA ALA A 211 23.34 -2.21 -9.43
C ALA A 211 23.75 -3.27 -8.40
N ASN A 212 24.12 -4.47 -8.83
CA ASN A 212 24.80 -5.44 -7.94
C ASN A 212 26.28 -5.10 -7.71
N GLY A 213 26.73 -3.98 -8.23
CA GLY A 213 28.03 -3.35 -8.01
C GLY A 213 27.86 -1.90 -7.56
N ALA A 214 28.81 -1.05 -7.94
CA ALA A 214 28.75 0.37 -7.65
C ALA A 214 27.73 1.11 -8.54
N LEU A 215 27.22 2.22 -8.04
CA LEU A 215 26.44 3.19 -8.81
C LEU A 215 27.24 4.48 -8.93
N ASN A 216 27.51 4.92 -10.16
CA ASN A 216 28.29 6.10 -10.44
C ASN A 216 27.50 7.09 -11.29
N MET A 217 27.50 8.34 -10.89
CA MET A 217 27.06 9.47 -11.74
C MET A 217 28.28 10.33 -12.05
N VAL A 218 28.55 10.51 -13.35
CA VAL A 218 29.70 11.30 -13.82
C VAL A 218 29.46 12.79 -13.47
N ALA A 219 30.51 13.54 -13.23
CA ALA A 219 30.41 14.98 -12.97
C ALA A 219 29.58 15.72 -14.03
N GLY A 220 28.72 16.63 -13.61
CA GLY A 220 27.82 17.39 -14.50
C GLY A 220 26.60 16.59 -14.98
N THR A 221 26.39 15.37 -14.50
CA THR A 221 25.17 14.61 -14.80
C THR A 221 23.90 15.33 -14.31
N THR A 222 22.84 15.28 -15.10
CA THR A 222 21.54 15.86 -14.75
C THR A 222 20.44 14.83 -14.89
N ILE A 223 19.69 14.59 -13.80
CA ILE A 223 18.47 13.79 -13.82
C ILE A 223 17.28 14.73 -14.00
N ILE A 224 16.48 14.46 -15.03
CA ILE A 224 15.31 15.26 -15.43
C ILE A 224 14.06 14.43 -15.21
N LEU A 225 13.07 14.98 -14.51
CA LEU A 225 11.77 14.36 -14.29
C LEU A 225 10.75 15.01 -15.22
N THR A 226 9.97 14.19 -15.95
CA THR A 226 8.96 14.67 -16.88
C THR A 226 7.66 13.89 -16.76
N ASN A 227 6.58 14.48 -17.27
CA ASN A 227 5.26 13.85 -17.40
C ASN A 227 4.74 13.22 -16.08
N GLY A 228 4.93 13.91 -14.94
CA GLY A 228 4.45 13.45 -13.64
C GLY A 228 5.43 12.57 -12.86
N ALA A 229 6.66 12.38 -13.32
CA ALA A 229 7.69 11.69 -12.52
C ALA A 229 8.01 12.49 -11.25
N LEU A 230 8.09 11.80 -10.12
CA LEU A 230 8.29 12.40 -8.80
C LEU A 230 9.59 11.89 -8.16
N PRO A 231 10.37 12.75 -7.48
CA PRO A 231 11.67 12.34 -6.92
C PRO A 231 11.55 11.29 -5.82
N GLU A 232 10.46 11.25 -5.06
CA GLU A 232 10.18 10.23 -4.04
C GLU A 232 9.92 8.84 -4.63
N ASN A 233 9.65 8.74 -5.92
CA ASN A 233 9.42 7.48 -6.64
C ASN A 233 10.63 7.04 -7.49
N VAL A 234 11.79 7.69 -7.32
CA VAL A 234 13.05 7.33 -7.99
C VAL A 234 14.03 6.75 -6.97
N PHE A 235 14.49 5.51 -7.21
CA PHE A 235 15.39 4.80 -6.31
C PHE A 235 16.65 4.34 -7.04
N TRP A 236 17.79 4.76 -6.53
CA TRP A 236 19.13 4.40 -6.98
C TRP A 236 19.75 3.42 -5.97
N VAL A 237 19.71 2.14 -6.26
CA VAL A 237 20.09 1.07 -5.32
C VAL A 237 21.38 0.41 -5.77
N ALA A 238 22.39 0.37 -4.89
CA ALA A 238 23.67 -0.26 -5.14
C ALA A 238 24.04 -1.24 -4.04
N GLU A 239 24.58 -2.42 -4.41
CA GLU A 239 25.26 -3.31 -3.45
C GLU A 239 26.67 -2.81 -3.11
N GLY A 240 27.28 -2.05 -4.01
CA GLY A 240 28.55 -1.38 -3.82
C GLY A 240 28.38 0.10 -3.43
N ALA A 241 29.48 0.85 -3.52
CA ALA A 241 29.47 2.27 -3.24
C ALA A 241 28.67 3.05 -4.28
N THR A 242 28.02 4.13 -3.81
CA THR A 242 27.38 5.13 -4.65
C THR A 242 28.27 6.37 -4.72
N GLY A 243 28.77 6.70 -5.91
CA GLY A 243 29.63 7.85 -6.18
C GLY A 243 28.96 8.84 -7.11
N ILE A 244 28.71 10.06 -6.64
CA ILE A 244 28.12 11.14 -7.43
C ILE A 244 29.19 12.19 -7.69
N GLY A 245 29.48 12.43 -8.96
CA GLY A 245 30.47 13.41 -9.40
C GLY A 245 30.06 14.85 -9.09
N ALA A 246 31.02 15.76 -9.15
CA ALA A 246 30.79 17.18 -8.88
C ALA A 246 29.79 17.82 -9.85
N ASN A 247 29.11 18.88 -9.41
CA ASN A 247 28.13 19.66 -10.20
C ASN A 247 27.01 18.81 -10.82
N THR A 248 26.57 17.78 -10.11
CA THR A 248 25.53 16.84 -10.55
C THR A 248 24.18 17.27 -9.98
N ILE A 249 23.12 17.16 -10.79
CA ILE A 249 21.74 17.37 -10.36
C ILE A 249 21.07 16.01 -10.27
N VAL A 250 20.82 15.57 -9.05
CA VAL A 250 20.25 14.25 -8.75
C VAL A 250 18.81 14.41 -8.27
N LYS A 251 17.94 13.54 -8.76
CA LYS A 251 16.57 13.35 -8.28
C LYS A 251 16.41 11.92 -7.78
N GLY A 252 15.85 11.77 -6.59
CA GLY A 252 15.55 10.44 -6.03
C GLY A 252 16.44 10.03 -4.86
N ILE A 253 16.16 8.82 -4.38
CA ILE A 253 16.70 8.27 -3.15
C ILE A 253 17.90 7.38 -3.48
N LEU A 254 19.07 7.76 -2.98
CA LEU A 254 20.29 6.97 -3.09
C LEU A 254 20.33 5.96 -1.94
N MET A 255 20.36 4.66 -2.26
CA MET A 255 20.44 3.58 -1.28
C MET A 255 21.66 2.69 -1.57
N SER A 256 22.61 2.65 -0.65
CA SER A 256 23.80 1.79 -0.74
C SER A 256 23.72 0.67 0.30
N HIS A 257 23.67 -0.57 -0.16
CA HIS A 257 23.59 -1.74 0.72
C HIS A 257 25.00 -2.25 1.05
N GLY A 258 25.50 -1.89 2.22
CA GLY A 258 26.81 -2.30 2.73
C GLY A 258 27.99 -1.38 2.39
N ALA A 259 27.78 -0.28 1.65
CA ALA A 259 28.88 0.57 1.20
C ALA A 259 28.57 2.07 1.33
N ALA A 260 29.56 2.90 1.01
CA ALA A 260 29.48 4.34 1.17
C ALA A 260 28.61 5.03 0.10
N VAL A 261 28.06 6.20 0.46
CA VAL A 261 27.45 7.17 -0.46
C VAL A 261 28.27 8.45 -0.42
N ALA A 262 28.82 8.88 -1.57
CA ALA A 262 29.61 10.09 -1.67
C ALA A 262 29.08 11.03 -2.76
N LEU A 263 28.90 12.29 -2.40
CA LEU A 263 28.49 13.36 -3.32
C LEU A 263 29.63 14.37 -3.45
N GLY A 264 30.01 14.64 -4.69
CA GLY A 264 31.02 15.63 -5.04
C GLY A 264 30.54 17.08 -4.89
N ASP A 265 31.48 17.99 -4.99
CA ASP A 265 31.23 19.44 -4.83
C ASP A 265 30.22 19.97 -5.83
N GLY A 266 29.39 20.92 -5.39
CA GLY A 266 28.37 21.57 -6.21
C GLY A 266 27.18 20.70 -6.55
N THR A 267 27.03 19.53 -5.93
CA THR A 267 25.91 18.61 -6.18
C THR A 267 24.61 19.13 -5.58
N THR A 268 23.53 19.03 -6.35
CA THR A 268 22.17 19.26 -5.87
C THR A 268 21.42 17.92 -5.87
N LEU A 269 20.97 17.49 -4.70
CA LEU A 269 20.15 16.31 -4.51
C LEU A 269 18.76 16.70 -4.03
N ASP A 270 17.75 16.40 -4.83
CA ASP A 270 16.37 16.35 -4.38
C ASP A 270 16.03 14.87 -4.12
N GLY A 271 16.23 14.47 -2.88
CA GLY A 271 16.26 13.07 -2.53
C GLY A 271 16.90 12.80 -1.16
N LYS A 272 17.41 11.60 -0.98
CA LYS A 272 18.02 11.14 0.28
C LYS A 272 19.30 10.34 0.04
N MET A 273 20.19 10.38 1.03
CA MET A 273 21.40 9.55 1.08
C MET A 273 21.23 8.51 2.19
N LEU A 274 21.02 7.25 1.83
CA LEU A 274 20.76 6.17 2.77
C LEU A 274 21.78 5.04 2.59
N THR A 275 22.39 4.59 3.67
CA THR A 275 23.22 3.37 3.68
C THR A 275 23.06 2.62 4.99
N ASN A 276 23.08 1.29 4.93
CA ASN A 276 23.02 0.46 6.15
C ASN A 276 24.37 0.36 6.88
N ALA A 277 25.51 0.56 6.19
CA ALA A 277 26.82 0.33 6.81
C ALA A 277 27.92 1.31 6.41
N GLY A 278 27.87 1.88 5.22
CA GLY A 278 28.94 2.73 4.69
C GLY A 278 28.89 4.17 5.23
N ALA A 279 29.98 4.90 5.08
CA ALA A 279 30.00 6.32 5.38
C ALA A 279 29.21 7.14 4.33
N ILE A 280 28.70 8.28 4.74
CA ILE A 280 28.17 9.31 3.84
C ILE A 280 29.16 10.45 3.80
N ALA A 281 29.56 10.87 2.59
CA ALA A 281 30.42 12.01 2.38
C ALA A 281 29.72 13.03 1.47
N PHE A 282 29.73 14.28 1.84
CA PHE A 282 29.19 15.35 1.03
C PHE A 282 30.17 16.55 0.99
N GLY A 283 30.42 17.03 -0.22
CA GLY A 283 31.23 18.24 -0.46
C GLY A 283 30.43 19.51 -0.25
N THR A 284 30.44 20.38 -1.25
CA THR A 284 29.60 21.59 -1.29
C THR A 284 28.30 21.26 -2.05
N GLY A 285 27.20 21.98 -1.72
CA GLY A 285 25.94 21.82 -2.47
C GLY A 285 24.71 21.76 -1.57
N THR A 286 23.61 21.24 -2.11
CA THR A 286 22.32 21.19 -1.39
C THR A 286 21.70 19.80 -1.49
N CYS A 287 21.29 19.27 -0.34
CA CYS A 287 20.48 18.06 -0.25
C CYS A 287 19.14 18.39 0.40
N THR A 288 18.05 18.05 -0.27
CA THR A 288 16.69 18.32 0.21
C THR A 288 15.87 17.03 0.15
N THR A 289 15.18 16.69 1.23
CA THR A 289 14.20 15.60 1.19
C THR A 289 13.07 15.98 0.23
N PRO A 290 12.55 15.04 -0.59
CA PRO A 290 11.35 15.27 -1.37
C PRO A 290 10.22 15.81 -0.49
N SER A 291 9.36 16.64 -1.06
CA SER A 291 8.25 17.28 -0.34
C SER A 291 7.17 16.28 0.08
N GLU A 292 7.04 15.20 -0.65
CA GLU A 292 6.10 14.11 -0.40
C GLU A 292 6.86 12.80 -0.15
N GLU A 293 6.14 11.81 0.39
CA GLU A 293 6.65 10.45 0.52
C GLU A 293 6.11 9.57 -0.59
N SER A 294 6.91 8.60 -1.05
CA SER A 294 6.43 7.60 -1.99
C SER A 294 5.23 6.85 -1.41
N SER A 295 4.13 6.87 -2.13
CA SER A 295 2.94 6.07 -1.80
C SER A 295 3.13 4.56 -2.05
N ILE A 296 4.24 4.19 -2.73
CA ILE A 296 4.52 2.85 -3.24
C ILE A 296 5.60 2.14 -2.42
N ILE A 297 6.64 2.87 -2.03
CA ILE A 297 7.77 2.37 -1.23
C ILE A 297 7.83 3.15 0.07
N SER A 298 7.53 2.47 1.16
CA SER A 298 7.57 3.11 2.48
C SER A 298 9.00 3.20 3.00
N LEU A 299 9.43 4.41 3.33
CA LEU A 299 10.69 4.66 4.03
C LEU A 299 10.51 4.70 5.55
N GLY A 300 9.27 4.62 6.05
CA GLY A 300 8.98 4.66 7.48
C GLY A 300 9.62 5.87 8.17
N SER A 301 10.32 5.62 9.27
CA SER A 301 10.99 6.69 10.04
C SER A 301 12.10 7.40 9.26
N LEU A 302 12.61 6.81 8.17
CA LEU A 302 13.61 7.46 7.29
C LEU A 302 13.04 8.58 6.43
N SER A 303 11.74 8.73 6.37
CA SER A 303 11.06 9.73 5.51
C SER A 303 11.54 11.16 5.77
N THR A 304 11.82 11.51 7.01
CA THR A 304 12.29 12.86 7.40
C THR A 304 13.81 13.03 7.34
N PHE A 305 14.55 11.97 7.01
CA PHE A 305 16.02 12.03 6.95
C PHE A 305 16.51 12.29 5.54
N VAL A 306 17.39 13.29 5.42
CA VAL A 306 18.10 13.56 4.17
C VAL A 306 19.39 12.74 4.06
N ALA A 307 19.97 12.35 5.21
CA ALA A 307 21.09 11.43 5.26
C ALA A 307 20.99 10.50 6.47
N PHE A 308 21.15 9.19 6.22
CA PHE A 308 21.21 8.15 7.25
C PHE A 308 22.28 7.12 6.90
N SER A 309 23.14 6.84 7.88
CA SER A 309 24.07 5.71 7.84
C SER A 309 23.84 4.80 9.06
N GLY A 310 23.66 3.48 8.83
CA GLY A 310 23.49 2.52 9.91
C GLY A 310 24.72 2.36 10.79
N SER A 311 25.92 2.42 10.22
CA SER A 311 27.16 2.25 10.99
C SER A 311 28.31 3.16 10.60
N GLY A 312 28.27 3.78 9.41
CA GLY A 312 29.31 4.68 8.94
C GLY A 312 29.14 6.11 9.43
N ALA A 313 30.21 6.90 9.33
CA ALA A 313 30.16 8.32 9.65
C ALA A 313 29.42 9.14 8.58
N ILE A 314 28.87 10.29 8.97
CA ILE A 314 28.44 11.34 8.04
C ILE A 314 29.48 12.45 8.07
N ASN A 315 30.20 12.63 6.96
CA ASN A 315 31.27 13.58 6.81
C ASN A 315 30.89 14.68 5.85
N ASN A 316 31.07 15.92 6.26
CA ASN A 316 30.88 17.08 5.42
C ASN A 316 32.25 17.73 5.18
N THR A 317 32.60 18.05 3.93
CA THR A 317 33.89 18.62 3.61
C THR A 317 33.82 20.07 3.10
N GLY A 318 32.63 20.64 2.95
CA GLY A 318 32.44 21.98 2.42
C GLY A 318 31.23 22.73 2.96
N ALA A 319 30.93 23.88 2.40
CA ALA A 319 29.73 24.65 2.69
C ALA A 319 28.53 23.98 1.99
N SER A 320 27.78 23.20 2.73
CA SER A 320 26.61 22.44 2.23
C SER A 320 25.35 22.80 2.98
N VAL A 321 24.19 22.55 2.35
CA VAL A 321 22.87 22.75 2.95
C VAL A 321 22.16 21.40 2.98
N TYR A 322 21.73 20.99 4.16
CA TYR A 322 20.91 19.80 4.38
C TYR A 322 19.49 20.23 4.82
N ASN A 323 18.51 19.98 3.99
CA ASN A 323 17.11 20.22 4.31
C ASN A 323 16.46 18.88 4.70
N GLY A 324 16.58 18.51 5.97
CA GLY A 324 16.12 17.27 6.56
C GLY A 324 17.03 16.81 7.70
N ASN A 325 16.65 15.71 8.34
CA ASN A 325 17.37 15.16 9.49
C ASN A 325 18.62 14.39 9.06
N LEU A 326 19.62 14.36 9.95
CA LEU A 326 20.84 13.57 9.80
C LEU A 326 20.96 12.57 10.94
N ALA A 327 21.29 11.31 10.65
CA ALA A 327 21.60 10.33 11.67
C ALA A 327 22.69 9.35 11.24
N SER A 328 23.56 9.00 12.19
CA SER A 328 24.50 7.88 12.06
C SER A 328 24.30 6.91 13.23
N GLY A 329 24.20 5.62 12.93
CA GLY A 329 23.98 4.60 13.95
C GLY A 329 25.16 4.40 14.88
N LEU A 330 26.33 4.17 14.34
CA LEU A 330 27.56 3.90 15.09
C LEU A 330 28.67 4.91 14.81
N GLY A 331 28.61 5.56 13.64
CA GLY A 331 29.60 6.52 13.21
C GLY A 331 29.37 7.91 13.81
N THR A 332 30.29 8.81 13.58
CA THR A 332 30.19 10.19 14.00
C THR A 332 29.69 11.08 12.88
N THR A 333 29.00 12.17 13.23
CA THR A 333 28.74 13.27 12.32
C THR A 333 29.90 14.27 12.47
N THR A 334 30.73 14.43 11.43
CA THR A 334 31.95 15.24 11.52
C THR A 334 31.92 16.37 10.52
N SER A 335 32.65 17.47 10.85
CA SER A 335 32.91 18.62 9.98
C SER A 335 31.65 19.36 9.52
N LEU A 336 30.57 19.31 10.28
CA LEU A 336 29.35 20.06 9.99
C LEU A 336 29.43 21.57 10.31
N ALA A 337 30.55 22.05 10.83
CA ALA A 337 30.70 23.47 11.21
C ALA A 337 30.52 24.46 10.03
N ALA A 338 30.80 24.04 8.81
CA ALA A 338 30.57 24.80 7.60
C ALA A 338 29.22 24.52 6.92
N ALA A 339 28.46 23.55 7.41
CA ALA A 339 27.17 23.16 6.85
C ALA A 339 26.02 23.90 7.52
N ILE A 340 24.98 24.16 6.76
CA ILE A 340 23.66 24.56 7.26
C ILE A 340 22.78 23.32 7.32
N VAL A 341 22.30 22.97 8.50
CA VAL A 341 21.37 21.82 8.67
C VAL A 341 20.01 22.36 9.11
N ASN A 342 19.07 22.35 8.18
CA ASN A 342 17.66 22.69 8.41
C ASN A 342 16.90 21.42 8.84
N GLY A 343 17.27 20.89 10.00
CA GLY A 343 16.75 19.65 10.57
C GLY A 343 17.45 19.29 11.87
N THR A 344 17.21 18.09 12.38
CA THR A 344 17.83 17.60 13.60
C THR A 344 19.01 16.68 13.26
N ILE A 345 20.14 16.88 13.94
CA ILE A 345 21.27 15.97 13.91
C ILE A 345 21.12 15.01 15.09
N PHE A 346 20.92 13.75 14.81
CA PHE A 346 20.82 12.72 15.83
C PHE A 346 22.22 12.17 16.16
N PRO A 347 22.59 12.15 17.45
CA PRO A 347 23.94 11.70 17.87
C PRO A 347 24.16 10.22 17.51
N PRO A 348 25.42 9.83 17.25
CA PRO A 348 25.76 8.44 17.01
C PRO A 348 25.61 7.62 18.26
N GLY A 349 25.30 6.36 18.05
CA GLY A 349 25.30 5.34 19.09
C GLY A 349 23.94 4.88 19.51
N ASN A 350 23.86 3.56 19.51
CA ASN A 350 23.00 2.78 20.38
C ASN A 350 23.50 2.92 21.84
N THR A 351 23.71 4.12 22.34
CA THR A 351 23.41 4.24 23.74
C THR A 351 21.90 4.09 23.77
N PRO A 352 21.34 2.99 24.33
CA PRO A 352 19.98 3.08 24.78
C PRO A 352 20.02 4.38 25.58
N ALA A 353 19.23 5.39 25.13
CA ALA A 353 19.07 6.60 25.91
C ALA A 353 18.90 6.05 27.30
N THR A 354 19.97 6.16 28.10
CA THR A 354 19.96 5.61 29.45
C THR A 354 18.69 6.16 29.98
N ASN A 355 17.77 5.30 30.33
CA ASN A 355 16.38 5.52 30.69
C ASN A 355 16.17 6.61 31.76
N SER A 356 16.99 7.61 31.78
CA SER A 356 16.93 8.75 32.70
C SER A 356 15.78 9.72 32.39
N GLY A 357 14.86 9.32 31.55
CA GLY A 357 13.62 10.03 31.23
C GLY A 357 12.41 9.17 31.01
N TYR A 358 12.49 7.85 31.12
CA TYR A 358 11.32 6.99 31.24
C TYR A 358 10.72 7.16 32.65
N SER A 359 10.03 8.27 32.86
CA SER A 359 8.98 8.21 33.87
C SER A 359 8.00 7.16 33.30
N ASN A 360 7.70 6.14 34.12
CA ASN A 360 6.62 5.18 33.93
C ASN A 360 5.29 5.93 33.78
N GLN A 361 5.11 6.65 32.67
CA GLN A 361 3.84 7.27 32.38
C GLN A 361 2.97 6.15 31.85
N ASN A 362 2.07 5.66 32.71
CA ASN A 362 0.96 4.78 32.38
C ASN A 362 0.05 5.46 31.37
N THR A 363 0.54 5.67 30.15
CA THR A 363 -0.24 6.24 29.07
C THR A 363 -1.29 5.22 28.67
N THR A 364 -2.54 5.63 28.67
CA THR A 364 -3.64 4.83 28.19
C THR A 364 -4.06 5.36 26.83
N ALA A 365 -3.96 4.51 25.81
CA ALA A 365 -4.56 4.77 24.52
C ALA A 365 -6.01 4.26 24.52
N THR A 366 -6.92 5.06 24.01
CA THR A 366 -8.33 4.69 23.84
C THR A 366 -8.65 4.70 22.37
N PHE A 367 -9.13 3.59 21.83
CA PHE A 367 -9.53 3.41 20.44
C PHE A 367 -11.02 3.16 20.37
N SER A 368 -11.65 3.66 19.31
CA SER A 368 -13.10 3.53 19.15
C SER A 368 -13.48 3.52 17.68
N ILE A 369 -14.53 2.78 17.37
CA ILE A 369 -15.15 2.75 16.04
C ILE A 369 -16.31 3.72 16.02
N TYR A 370 -16.38 4.53 14.97
CA TYR A 370 -17.45 5.48 14.72
C TYR A 370 -18.19 5.11 13.43
N LYS A 371 -19.46 5.39 13.38
CA LYS A 371 -20.32 5.24 12.20
C LYS A 371 -20.97 6.57 11.89
N GLY A 372 -20.66 7.15 10.72
CA GLY A 372 -21.18 8.47 10.33
C GLY A 372 -20.90 9.55 11.39
N GLY A 373 -19.71 9.54 11.98
CA GLY A 373 -19.30 10.44 13.05
C GLY A 373 -19.83 10.12 14.45
N VAL A 374 -20.70 9.09 14.63
CA VAL A 374 -21.28 8.69 15.92
C VAL A 374 -20.53 7.49 16.49
N LEU A 375 -20.13 7.58 17.76
CA LEU A 375 -19.46 6.51 18.48
C LEU A 375 -20.34 5.25 18.57
N ILE A 376 -19.73 4.08 18.29
CA ILE A 376 -20.34 2.78 18.57
C ILE A 376 -19.96 2.37 20.01
N PRO A 377 -20.89 2.34 20.96
CA PRO A 377 -20.56 2.26 22.39
C PRO A 377 -19.71 1.05 22.77
N ASN A 378 -19.99 -0.13 22.21
CA ASN A 378 -19.28 -1.37 22.54
C ASN A 378 -17.93 -1.54 21.82
N SER A 379 -17.52 -0.56 20.99
CA SER A 379 -16.26 -0.60 20.25
C SER A 379 -15.08 0.01 20.99
N VAL A 380 -15.31 0.63 22.15
CA VAL A 380 -14.24 1.31 22.89
C VAL A 380 -13.27 0.29 23.48
N ARG A 381 -11.99 0.46 23.19
CA ARG A 381 -10.91 -0.33 23.79
C ARG A 381 -9.85 0.59 24.36
N LYS A 382 -9.43 0.27 25.57
CA LYS A 382 -8.34 0.97 26.28
C LYS A 382 -7.15 0.04 26.39
N LEU A 383 -5.99 0.53 26.00
CA LEU A 383 -4.73 -0.17 26.12
C LEU A 383 -3.77 0.66 26.97
N LYS A 384 -3.23 0.08 28.04
CA LYS A 384 -2.09 0.67 28.74
C LYS A 384 -0.82 0.39 27.94
N CYS A 385 -0.14 1.45 27.55
CA CYS A 385 1.10 1.36 26.80
C CYS A 385 2.27 1.52 27.74
N ASN A 386 2.93 0.43 28.06
CA ASN A 386 4.21 0.40 28.74
C ASN A 386 5.29 0.32 27.65
N SER A 387 6.50 0.67 27.92
CA SER A 387 7.68 0.86 27.07
C SER A 387 7.91 -0.11 25.88
N ASN A 388 7.03 -1.06 25.61
CA ASN A 388 7.15 -2.07 24.56
C ASN A 388 6.05 -1.92 23.51
N ARG A 389 6.29 -2.43 22.30
CA ARG A 389 5.28 -2.56 21.26
C ARG A 389 4.13 -3.42 21.74
N SER A 390 2.91 -2.97 21.53
CA SER A 390 1.69 -3.69 21.86
C SER A 390 0.80 -3.79 20.63
N ASN A 391 0.20 -4.94 20.41
CA ASN A 391 -0.78 -5.12 19.34
C ASN A 391 -2.17 -4.78 19.89
N LEU A 392 -2.95 -4.07 19.09
CA LEU A 392 -4.34 -3.77 19.35
C LEU A 392 -5.21 -4.46 18.31
N SER A 393 -6.22 -5.15 18.76
CA SER A 393 -7.31 -5.64 17.91
C SER A 393 -8.64 -5.15 18.46
N LEU A 394 -9.45 -4.59 17.57
CA LEU A 394 -10.81 -4.14 17.84
C LEU A 394 -11.75 -4.89 16.91
N GLN A 395 -12.89 -5.35 17.46
CA GLN A 395 -13.94 -5.96 16.66
C GLN A 395 -15.31 -5.48 17.12
N THR A 396 -16.22 -5.23 16.19
CA THR A 396 -17.62 -4.94 16.46
C THR A 396 -18.50 -5.30 15.25
N ILE A 397 -19.81 -5.31 15.46
CA ILE A 397 -20.78 -5.48 14.38
C ILE A 397 -21.51 -4.15 14.18
N VAL A 398 -21.65 -3.73 12.94
CA VAL A 398 -22.34 -2.49 12.60
C VAL A 398 -23.34 -2.70 11.46
N ASP A 399 -24.48 -2.04 11.54
CA ASP A 399 -25.41 -1.86 10.43
C ASP A 399 -25.07 -0.53 9.75
N ALA A 400 -24.56 -0.56 8.53
CA ALA A 400 -24.21 0.64 7.77
C ALA A 400 -25.26 0.95 6.71
N VAL A 401 -25.48 2.22 6.45
CA VAL A 401 -26.32 2.72 5.35
C VAL A 401 -25.39 3.37 4.33
N SER A 402 -25.73 3.26 3.04
CA SER A 402 -24.95 3.89 1.97
C SER A 402 -24.71 5.38 2.24
N GLY A 403 -23.47 5.82 2.07
CA GLY A 403 -23.03 7.18 2.39
C GLY A 403 -22.54 7.41 3.82
N GLN A 404 -22.72 6.43 4.73
CA GLN A 404 -22.09 6.50 6.06
C GLN A 404 -20.65 5.99 5.99
N THR A 405 -19.76 6.63 6.76
CA THR A 405 -18.39 6.18 6.96
C THR A 405 -18.28 5.32 8.21
N ILE A 406 -17.41 4.31 8.17
CA ILE A 406 -16.91 3.59 9.35
C ILE A 406 -15.50 4.12 9.59
N GLU A 407 -15.25 4.65 10.78
CA GLU A 407 -14.06 5.40 11.11
C GLU A 407 -13.41 4.84 12.38
N ILE A 408 -12.10 4.81 12.42
CA ILE A 408 -11.33 4.56 13.65
C ILE A 408 -10.79 5.88 14.16
N LYS A 409 -11.09 6.19 15.41
CA LYS A 409 -10.54 7.37 16.11
C LYS A 409 -9.86 6.92 17.39
N TRP A 410 -8.87 7.67 17.83
CA TRP A 410 -8.12 7.36 19.02
C TRP A 410 -7.60 8.60 19.76
N ASN A 411 -7.39 8.48 21.03
CA ASN A 411 -6.70 9.47 21.84
C ASN A 411 -5.79 8.80 22.89
N VAL A 412 -4.95 9.57 23.53
CA VAL A 412 -4.10 9.15 24.64
C VAL A 412 -4.37 10.00 25.87
N SER A 413 -4.26 9.38 27.04
CA SER A 413 -4.50 10.08 28.32
C SER A 413 -3.37 11.06 28.67
N SER A 414 -2.16 10.78 28.22
CA SER A 414 -0.97 11.63 28.42
C SER A 414 0.14 11.17 27.47
N GLY A 415 1.08 12.07 27.13
CA GLY A 415 2.21 11.76 26.29
C GLY A 415 1.85 11.58 24.81
N THR A 416 2.68 10.88 24.07
CA THR A 416 2.55 10.65 22.62
C THR A 416 2.57 9.15 22.31
N LEU A 417 1.79 8.72 21.34
CA LEU A 417 1.81 7.37 20.81
C LEU A 417 1.97 7.39 19.29
N ALA A 418 2.66 6.38 18.76
CA ALA A 418 2.71 6.11 17.34
C ALA A 418 1.91 4.85 17.01
N LEU A 419 1.19 4.87 15.90
CA LEU A 419 0.46 3.73 15.35
C LEU A 419 1.16 3.25 14.09
N GLY A 420 1.66 2.02 14.12
CA GLY A 420 2.20 1.35 12.95
C GLY A 420 1.27 0.26 12.43
N ASN A 421 1.48 -0.17 11.19
CA ASN A 421 0.86 -1.34 10.58
C ASN A 421 -0.66 -1.46 10.84
N ARG A 422 -1.43 -0.52 10.32
CA ARG A 422 -2.87 -0.41 10.58
C ARG A 422 -3.66 -1.09 9.48
N ILE A 423 -4.63 -1.89 9.88
CA ILE A 423 -5.57 -2.54 8.95
C ILE A 423 -6.98 -2.33 9.48
N LEU A 424 -7.84 -1.74 8.66
CA LEU A 424 -9.28 -1.68 8.91
C LEU A 424 -9.96 -2.57 7.87
N THR A 425 -10.70 -3.58 8.34
CA THR A 425 -11.44 -4.52 7.49
C THR A 425 -12.91 -4.51 7.85
N LEU A 426 -13.76 -4.46 6.84
CA LEU A 426 -15.20 -4.65 6.95
C LEU A 426 -15.59 -5.89 6.15
N MET A 427 -16.21 -6.85 6.81
CA MET A 427 -16.73 -8.07 6.19
C MET A 427 -18.24 -8.09 6.35
N SER A 428 -19.00 -8.17 5.25
CA SER A 428 -20.45 -8.25 5.33
C SER A 428 -20.89 -9.53 6.04
N ILE A 429 -21.88 -9.41 6.91
CA ILE A 429 -22.51 -10.52 7.61
C ILE A 429 -23.91 -10.70 7.03
N LYS A 430 -24.29 -11.93 6.74
CA LYS A 430 -25.66 -12.29 6.32
C LYS A 430 -26.58 -12.36 7.54
#